data_83c81fb7ea99b52a3ab8bb3ad72fa050
#
_entry.id   83c81fb7ea99b52a3ab8bb3ad72fa050
#
_cell.length_a   1.000
_cell.length_b   1.000
_cell.length_c   1.000
_cell.angle_alpha   90.00
_cell.angle_beta   90.00
_cell.angle_gamma   90.00
#
_symmetry.space_group_name_H-M   'P 1'
#
loop_
_entity.id
_entity.type
_entity.pdbx_description
1 polymer ?
#
loop_
_entity_poly.entity_id
_entity_poly.type
_entity_poly.pdbx_seq_one_letter_code
_entity_poly.pdbx_strand_id
1 'polypeptide(L)'
;ILMMHIIAKVRPDFKIMGNFLLHKIKPLEPMVIAVNPFETRKEAFNSSKGMRDALQHVKDGGCLGIFPAGEVSGKEKDGKINDRDWQKAAIKLIRKLNVPVIPMYFHSKNSPFFYRMAKLHPTLQTALLPKEAVRTRPKPIYIRIGKPISAKHQQEFKQVEELAAFLRNKTYSLATFYSEKKAGL
;
A
#
# COMPACT_ATOMS: atom_id res chain seq x y z
N ILE A 1 -8.77 -0.86 -3.09
CA ILE A 1 -10.00 -1.63 -3.40
C ILE A 1 -9.64 -3.06 -3.79
N LEU A 2 -8.79 -3.30 -4.81
CA LEU A 2 -8.47 -4.65 -5.29
C LEU A 2 -7.89 -5.56 -4.20
N MET A 3 -6.95 -5.06 -3.39
CA MET A 3 -6.39 -5.80 -2.26
C MET A 3 -7.49 -6.17 -1.24
N MET A 4 -8.38 -5.23 -0.93
CA MET A 4 -9.52 -5.48 -0.04
C MET A 4 -10.40 -6.60 -0.57
N HIS A 5 -10.77 -6.54 -1.86
CA HIS A 5 -11.61 -7.56 -2.48
C HIS A 5 -11.01 -8.98 -2.43
N ILE A 6 -9.69 -9.09 -2.58
CA ILE A 6 -9.01 -10.39 -2.62
C ILE A 6 -8.77 -10.94 -1.23
N ILE A 7 -8.22 -10.09 -0.34
CA ILE A 7 -7.83 -10.56 0.99
C ILE A 7 -9.06 -10.82 1.86
N ALA A 8 -10.11 -10.01 1.77
CA ALA A 8 -11.34 -10.21 2.55
C ALA A 8 -12.04 -11.55 2.26
N LYS A 9 -11.80 -12.18 1.11
CA LYS A 9 -12.33 -13.54 0.81
C LYS A 9 -11.75 -14.63 1.72
N VAL A 10 -10.52 -14.44 2.20
CA VAL A 10 -9.81 -15.42 3.05
C VAL A 10 -9.58 -14.90 4.46
N ARG A 11 -9.65 -13.58 4.65
CA ARG A 11 -9.51 -12.87 5.92
C ARG A 11 -10.62 -11.81 6.01
N PRO A 12 -11.82 -12.18 6.49
CA PRO A 12 -12.95 -11.24 6.62
C PRO A 12 -12.66 -10.06 7.55
N ASP A 13 -11.73 -10.26 8.48
CA ASP A 13 -11.20 -9.27 9.42
C ASP A 13 -10.20 -8.28 8.79
N PHE A 14 -9.91 -8.40 7.49
CA PHE A 14 -8.92 -7.55 6.81
C PHE A 14 -9.31 -6.08 6.82
N LYS A 15 -8.39 -5.23 7.28
CA LYS A 15 -8.50 -3.77 7.17
C LYS A 15 -7.28 -3.18 6.49
N ILE A 16 -7.44 -2.03 5.86
CA ILE A 16 -6.32 -1.25 5.31
C ILE A 16 -6.16 0.07 6.05
N MET A 17 -4.92 0.50 6.22
CA MET A 17 -4.65 1.90 6.53
C MET A 17 -4.80 2.71 5.25
N GLY A 18 -5.76 3.61 5.23
CA GLY A 18 -6.11 4.38 4.05
C GLY A 18 -6.57 5.79 4.36
N ASN A 19 -6.60 6.61 3.31
CA ASN A 19 -7.11 7.96 3.39
C ASN A 19 -8.58 7.96 3.88
N PHE A 20 -8.92 8.89 4.77
CA PHE A 20 -10.27 9.06 5.31
C PHE A 20 -11.34 9.21 4.22
N LEU A 21 -11.00 9.61 2.99
CA LEU A 21 -11.94 9.66 1.87
C LEU A 21 -12.48 8.27 1.51
N LEU A 22 -11.67 7.22 1.69
CA LEU A 22 -12.14 5.84 1.52
C LEU A 22 -13.15 5.46 2.60
N HIS A 23 -13.02 6.00 3.80
CA HIS A 23 -13.95 5.80 4.90
C HIS A 23 -15.34 6.42 4.62
N LYS A 24 -15.41 7.44 3.75
CA LYS A 24 -16.70 8.03 3.32
C LYS A 24 -17.48 7.13 2.35
N ILE A 25 -16.86 6.11 1.80
CA ILE A 25 -17.53 5.12 0.93
C ILE A 25 -18.13 4.04 1.83
N LYS A 26 -19.45 4.13 2.12
CA LYS A 26 -20.15 3.26 3.07
C LYS A 26 -19.77 1.78 3.03
N PRO A 27 -19.70 1.10 1.85
CA PRO A 27 -19.30 -0.31 1.79
C PRO A 27 -17.85 -0.58 2.19
N LEU A 28 -16.97 0.43 2.17
CA LEU A 28 -15.54 0.29 2.51
C LEU A 28 -15.23 0.72 3.94
N GLU A 29 -16.13 1.47 4.57
CA GLU A 29 -15.96 2.04 5.91
C GLU A 29 -15.46 1.01 6.95
N PRO A 30 -16.06 -0.19 7.10
CA PRO A 30 -15.63 -1.16 8.10
C PRO A 30 -14.24 -1.75 7.82
N MET A 31 -13.75 -1.63 6.59
CA MET A 31 -12.46 -2.17 6.16
C MET A 31 -11.33 -1.13 6.15
N VAL A 32 -11.59 0.11 6.58
CA VAL A 32 -10.59 1.19 6.51
C VAL A 32 -10.28 1.71 7.91
N ILE A 33 -9.02 1.65 8.28
CA ILE A 33 -8.48 2.43 9.38
C ILE A 33 -8.04 3.76 8.79
N ALA A 34 -8.81 4.81 9.09
CA ALA A 34 -8.61 6.11 8.51
C ALA A 34 -7.32 6.78 9.01
N VAL A 35 -6.50 7.26 8.08
CA VAL A 35 -5.39 8.18 8.33
C VAL A 35 -5.71 9.52 7.71
N ASN A 36 -5.32 10.61 8.35
CA ASN A 36 -5.63 11.95 7.90
C ASN A 36 -4.69 12.36 6.75
N PRO A 37 -5.21 12.61 5.52
CA PRO A 37 -4.38 12.99 4.38
C PRO A 37 -3.99 14.47 4.38
N PHE A 38 -4.64 15.30 5.23
CA PHE A 38 -4.34 16.73 5.34
C PHE A 38 -3.20 17.03 6.34
N GLU A 39 -2.83 16.04 7.14
CA GLU A 39 -1.58 16.10 7.86
C GLU A 39 -0.43 15.99 6.85
N THR A 40 0.68 16.67 7.13
CA THR A 40 1.85 16.58 6.27
C THR A 40 2.20 15.09 6.08
N ARG A 41 2.84 14.74 4.97
CA ARG A 41 3.22 13.36 4.63
C ARG A 41 3.90 12.61 5.80
N LYS A 42 4.58 13.37 6.69
CA LYS A 42 5.21 12.84 7.90
C LYS A 42 4.20 12.61 9.04
N GLU A 43 3.13 13.37 9.08
CA GLU A 43 2.14 13.38 10.16
C GLU A 43 0.98 12.41 9.91
N ALA A 44 0.69 12.08 8.64
CA ALA A 44 -0.39 11.15 8.27
C ALA A 44 -0.28 9.79 8.96
N PHE A 45 0.94 9.26 9.12
CA PHE A 45 1.21 8.04 9.89
C PHE A 45 1.41 8.30 11.40
N ASN A 46 1.55 9.57 11.80
CA ASN A 46 1.65 9.95 13.21
C ASN A 46 0.29 10.26 13.83
N SER A 47 -0.81 10.19 13.06
CA SER A 47 -2.16 10.30 13.60
C SER A 47 -2.33 9.28 14.72
N SER A 48 -2.36 9.78 15.95
CA SER A 48 -2.34 8.95 17.15
C SER A 48 -3.52 7.99 17.22
N LYS A 49 -4.65 8.34 16.61
CA LYS A 49 -5.84 7.48 16.54
C LYS A 49 -5.64 6.35 15.54
N GLY A 50 -5.35 6.62 14.27
CA GLY A 50 -5.17 5.59 13.25
C GLY A 50 -4.07 4.59 13.61
N MET A 51 -2.99 5.07 14.24
CA MET A 51 -1.91 4.21 14.75
C MET A 51 -2.40 3.29 15.88
N ARG A 52 -3.17 3.82 16.84
CA ARG A 52 -3.74 3.01 17.93
C ARG A 52 -4.72 1.98 17.41
N ASP A 53 -5.61 2.39 16.51
CA ASP A 53 -6.61 1.51 15.91
C ASP A 53 -5.94 0.36 15.12
N ALA A 54 -4.87 0.65 14.39
CA ALA A 54 -4.08 -0.35 13.66
C ALA A 54 -3.38 -1.34 14.63
N LEU A 55 -2.75 -0.82 15.69
CA LEU A 55 -2.11 -1.64 16.71
C LEU A 55 -3.11 -2.54 17.43
N GLN A 56 -4.27 -2.00 17.81
CA GLN A 56 -5.31 -2.76 18.49
C GLN A 56 -5.88 -3.84 17.56
N HIS A 57 -6.20 -3.48 16.31
CA HIS A 57 -6.73 -4.43 15.34
C HIS A 57 -5.81 -5.65 15.14
N VAL A 58 -4.49 -5.42 15.00
CA VAL A 58 -3.52 -6.52 14.84
C VAL A 58 -3.32 -7.29 16.13
N LYS A 59 -3.34 -6.62 17.30
CA LYS A 59 -3.27 -7.27 18.61
C LYS A 59 -4.44 -8.23 18.83
N ASP A 60 -5.61 -7.88 18.30
CA ASP A 60 -6.83 -8.72 18.35
C ASP A 60 -6.81 -9.85 17.28
N GLY A 61 -5.68 -10.06 16.61
CA GLY A 61 -5.49 -11.09 15.58
C GLY A 61 -5.91 -10.67 14.17
N GLY A 62 -6.29 -9.40 13.99
CA GLY A 62 -6.75 -8.85 12.73
C GLY A 62 -5.65 -8.73 11.66
N CYS A 63 -6.05 -8.84 10.41
CA CYS A 63 -5.17 -8.68 9.25
C CYS A 63 -5.14 -7.22 8.77
N LEU A 64 -3.94 -6.63 8.62
CA LEU A 64 -3.76 -5.24 8.28
C LEU A 64 -2.98 -5.06 6.97
N GLY A 65 -3.56 -4.30 6.04
CA GLY A 65 -2.89 -3.84 4.82
C GLY A 65 -2.30 -2.44 5.00
N ILE A 66 -1.04 -2.27 4.60
CA ILE A 66 -0.32 -1.01 4.66
C ILE A 66 0.28 -0.69 3.30
N PHE A 67 0.12 0.56 2.85
CA PHE A 67 0.83 1.14 1.72
C PHE A 67 1.92 2.08 2.25
N PRO A 68 3.18 1.59 2.39
CA PRO A 68 4.19 2.32 3.17
C PRO A 68 4.61 3.67 2.57
N ALA A 69 4.41 3.88 1.27
CA ALA A 69 4.65 5.18 0.64
C ALA A 69 3.68 6.27 1.13
N GLY A 70 2.48 5.87 1.63
CA GLY A 70 1.44 6.78 2.10
C GLY A 70 0.73 7.57 1.00
N GLU A 71 1.13 7.38 -0.25
CA GLU A 71 0.56 8.03 -1.43
C GLU A 71 0.63 7.12 -2.65
N VAL A 72 -0.03 7.54 -3.72
CA VAL A 72 -0.07 6.80 -4.97
C VAL A 72 1.26 6.91 -5.71
N SER A 73 1.67 5.81 -6.36
CA SER A 73 2.88 5.77 -7.21
C SER A 73 2.89 6.89 -8.24
N GLY A 74 4.04 7.50 -8.43
CA GLY A 74 4.28 8.58 -9.37
C GLY A 74 5.00 8.10 -10.63
N LYS A 75 4.94 8.93 -11.69
CA LYS A 75 5.75 8.74 -12.89
C LYS A 75 7.06 9.49 -12.73
N GLU A 76 8.18 8.80 -12.77
CA GLU A 76 9.52 9.37 -12.73
C GLU A 76 9.91 10.03 -14.06
N LYS A 77 11.05 10.74 -14.08
CA LYS A 77 11.56 11.42 -15.28
C LYS A 77 11.88 10.44 -16.41
N ASP A 78 12.34 9.24 -16.09
CA ASP A 78 12.62 8.16 -17.04
C ASP A 78 11.36 7.43 -17.54
N GLY A 79 10.18 7.87 -17.11
CA GLY A 79 8.89 7.31 -17.49
C GLY A 79 8.43 6.11 -16.68
N LYS A 80 9.26 5.58 -15.80
CA LYS A 80 8.89 4.49 -14.89
C LYS A 80 7.89 4.95 -13.84
N ILE A 81 7.05 4.03 -13.41
CA ILE A 81 6.06 4.25 -12.37
C ILE A 81 6.53 3.51 -11.13
N ASN A 82 6.88 4.27 -10.11
CA ASN A 82 7.36 3.75 -8.83
C ASN A 82 6.64 4.41 -7.66
N ASP A 83 6.64 3.72 -6.53
CA ASP A 83 6.26 4.34 -5.27
C ASP A 83 7.28 5.41 -4.89
N ARG A 84 6.77 6.45 -4.27
CA ARG A 84 7.61 7.37 -3.50
C ARG A 84 8.34 6.62 -2.39
N ASP A 85 9.29 7.30 -1.75
CA ASP A 85 10.02 6.71 -0.62
C ASP A 85 9.06 6.24 0.46
N TRP A 86 9.30 5.06 0.98
CA TRP A 86 8.51 4.51 2.05
C TRP A 86 8.71 5.30 3.34
N GLN A 87 7.61 5.64 4.00
CA GLN A 87 7.61 6.51 5.18
C GLN A 87 8.22 5.79 6.39
N LYS A 88 9.17 6.44 7.06
CA LYS A 88 9.77 5.91 8.30
C LYS A 88 8.72 5.54 9.34
N ALA A 89 7.66 6.35 9.46
CA ALA A 89 6.58 6.09 10.40
C ALA A 89 5.81 4.80 10.07
N ALA A 90 5.58 4.50 8.79
CA ALA A 90 4.95 3.25 8.36
C ALA A 90 5.84 2.03 8.70
N ILE A 91 7.14 2.14 8.49
CA ILE A 91 8.09 1.06 8.82
C ILE A 91 8.21 0.86 10.33
N LYS A 92 8.23 1.95 11.11
CA LYS A 92 8.19 1.89 12.57
C LYS A 92 6.91 1.19 13.07
N LEU A 93 5.76 1.47 12.44
CA LEU A 93 4.52 0.76 12.75
C LEU A 93 4.64 -0.72 12.45
N ILE A 94 5.08 -1.10 11.25
CA ILE A 94 5.28 -2.50 10.85
C ILE A 94 6.15 -3.23 11.86
N ARG A 95 7.27 -2.64 12.25
CA ARG A 95 8.18 -3.20 13.25
C ARG A 95 7.53 -3.32 14.63
N LYS A 96 6.73 -2.33 15.03
CA LYS A 96 6.03 -2.32 16.33
C LYS A 96 4.90 -3.35 16.39
N LEU A 97 4.24 -3.63 15.28
CA LEU A 97 3.21 -4.66 15.17
C LEU A 97 3.75 -6.06 15.51
N ASN A 98 5.03 -6.31 15.24
CA ASN A 98 5.73 -7.55 15.57
C ASN A 98 5.03 -8.82 15.04
N VAL A 99 4.48 -8.75 13.84
CA VAL A 99 3.80 -9.84 13.15
C VAL A 99 4.47 -10.12 11.78
N PRO A 100 4.24 -11.30 11.17
CA PRO A 100 4.76 -11.57 9.84
C PRO A 100 4.25 -10.56 8.81
N VAL A 101 5.13 -10.13 7.90
CA VAL A 101 4.80 -9.26 6.76
C VAL A 101 4.76 -10.09 5.48
N ILE A 102 3.68 -9.97 4.72
CA ILE A 102 3.52 -10.61 3.41
C ILE A 102 3.63 -9.53 2.34
N PRO A 103 4.73 -9.47 1.56
CA PRO A 103 4.84 -8.52 0.46
C PRO A 103 3.88 -8.88 -0.67
N MET A 104 3.21 -7.87 -1.22
CA MET A 104 2.28 -8.03 -2.34
C MET A 104 2.61 -7.03 -3.44
N TYR A 105 2.62 -7.48 -4.69
CA TYR A 105 2.84 -6.63 -5.86
C TYR A 105 1.68 -6.77 -6.85
N PHE A 106 1.16 -5.62 -7.28
CA PHE A 106 0.06 -5.53 -8.23
C PHE A 106 0.58 -5.06 -9.59
N HIS A 107 0.48 -5.89 -10.61
CA HIS A 107 0.85 -5.55 -11.98
C HIS A 107 -0.24 -4.69 -12.64
N SER A 108 -0.47 -3.51 -12.09
CA SER A 108 -1.47 -2.57 -12.56
C SER A 108 -0.90 -1.16 -12.64
N LYS A 109 -1.42 -0.38 -13.58
CA LYS A 109 -1.07 1.03 -13.75
C LYS A 109 -2.35 1.84 -13.90
N ASN A 110 -2.36 3.03 -13.31
CA ASN A 110 -3.43 4.01 -13.53
C ASN A 110 -3.36 4.56 -14.97
N SER A 111 -4.35 5.34 -15.36
CA SER A 111 -4.37 5.90 -16.70
C SER A 111 -3.25 6.92 -16.94
N PRO A 112 -2.82 7.11 -18.20
CA PRO A 112 -1.90 8.20 -18.53
C PRO A 112 -2.42 9.58 -18.12
N PHE A 113 -3.74 9.77 -18.17
CA PHE A 113 -4.41 10.99 -17.72
C PHE A 113 -4.22 11.19 -16.20
N PHE A 114 -4.37 10.15 -15.40
CA PHE A 114 -4.13 10.19 -13.96
C PHE A 114 -2.71 10.70 -13.63
N TYR A 115 -1.69 10.17 -14.31
CA TYR A 115 -0.31 10.62 -14.09
C TYR A 115 -0.01 12.02 -14.62
N ARG A 116 -0.72 12.47 -15.67
CA ARG A 116 -0.60 13.87 -16.14
C ARG A 116 -1.18 14.86 -15.12
N MET A 117 -2.35 14.56 -14.56
CA MET A 117 -2.97 15.41 -13.55
C MET A 117 -2.15 15.47 -12.26
N ALA A 118 -1.46 14.40 -11.89
CA ALA A 118 -0.53 14.38 -10.76
C ALA A 118 0.61 15.39 -10.88
N LYS A 119 1.03 15.72 -12.11
CA LYS A 119 2.07 16.74 -12.37
C LYS A 119 1.56 18.17 -12.18
N LEU A 120 0.26 18.38 -12.36
CA LEU A 120 -0.37 19.70 -12.19
C LEU A 120 -0.61 20.01 -10.72
N HIS A 121 -1.22 19.09 -9.99
CA HIS A 121 -1.46 19.26 -8.54
C HIS A 121 -1.72 17.92 -7.83
N PRO A 122 -1.09 17.66 -6.68
CA PRO A 122 -1.26 16.40 -5.93
C PRO A 122 -2.71 16.11 -5.50
N THR A 123 -3.49 17.14 -5.17
CA THR A 123 -4.90 16.97 -4.76
C THR A 123 -5.79 16.50 -5.90
N LEU A 124 -5.49 16.89 -7.15
CA LEU A 124 -6.21 16.41 -8.34
C LEU A 124 -6.02 14.92 -8.55
N GLN A 125 -4.82 14.41 -8.27
CA GLN A 125 -4.54 12.97 -8.30
C GLN A 125 -5.42 12.22 -7.30
N THR A 126 -5.52 12.71 -6.07
CA THR A 126 -6.35 12.11 -5.02
C THR A 126 -7.84 12.13 -5.41
N ALA A 127 -8.33 13.24 -5.98
CA ALA A 127 -9.71 13.38 -6.42
C ALA A 127 -10.08 12.42 -7.59
N LEU A 128 -9.10 12.01 -8.40
CA LEU A 128 -9.32 11.08 -9.51
C LEU A 128 -9.33 9.60 -9.09
N LEU A 129 -8.89 9.26 -7.87
CA LEU A 129 -8.83 7.87 -7.39
C LEU A 129 -10.17 7.12 -7.48
N PRO A 130 -11.32 7.69 -7.11
CA PRO A 130 -12.60 7.00 -7.26
C PRO A 130 -12.90 6.68 -8.73
N LYS A 131 -12.62 7.60 -9.65
CA LYS A 131 -12.82 7.41 -11.09
C LYS A 131 -11.91 6.32 -11.67
N GLU A 132 -10.64 6.28 -11.24
CA GLU A 132 -9.72 5.20 -11.66
C GLU A 132 -10.13 3.84 -11.07
N ALA A 133 -10.67 3.81 -9.86
CA ALA A 133 -11.12 2.59 -9.19
C ALA A 133 -12.30 1.91 -9.91
N VAL A 134 -13.24 2.71 -10.44
CA VAL A 134 -14.41 2.20 -11.19
C VAL A 134 -14.16 2.08 -12.69
N ARG A 135 -12.99 2.49 -13.15
CA ARG A 135 -12.61 2.38 -14.55
C ARG A 135 -12.35 0.94 -14.92
N THR A 136 -13.41 0.25 -15.30
CA THR A 136 -13.35 -1.12 -15.79
C THR A 136 -12.55 -1.17 -17.09
N ARG A 137 -11.40 -1.84 -17.04
CA ARG A 137 -10.73 -2.32 -18.25
C ARG A 137 -10.90 -3.84 -18.26
N PRO A 138 -11.28 -4.45 -19.37
CA PRO A 138 -11.43 -5.90 -19.48
C PRO A 138 -10.05 -6.59 -19.57
N LYS A 139 -9.10 -6.15 -18.76
CA LYS A 139 -7.76 -6.74 -18.71
C LYS A 139 -7.52 -7.36 -17.33
N PRO A 140 -7.04 -8.60 -17.27
CA PRO A 140 -6.71 -9.22 -16.01
C PRO A 140 -5.63 -8.42 -15.28
N ILE A 141 -5.78 -8.28 -13.97
CA ILE A 141 -4.76 -7.71 -13.09
C ILE A 141 -4.05 -8.85 -12.41
N TYR A 142 -2.77 -8.98 -12.67
CA TYR A 142 -1.95 -10.00 -12.03
C TYR A 142 -1.44 -9.49 -10.68
N ILE A 143 -1.51 -10.36 -9.69
CA ILE A 143 -1.06 -10.07 -8.33
C ILE A 143 -0.06 -11.14 -7.94
N ARG A 144 1.03 -10.71 -7.36
CA ARG A 144 2.01 -11.61 -6.79
C ARG A 144 2.09 -11.42 -5.28
N ILE A 145 2.06 -12.55 -4.59
CA ILE A 145 2.15 -12.63 -3.14
C ILE A 145 3.48 -13.32 -2.83
N GLY A 146 4.33 -12.65 -2.07
CA GLY A 146 5.62 -13.16 -1.67
C GLY A 146 5.55 -14.06 -0.44
N LYS A 147 6.68 -14.66 -0.09
CA LYS A 147 6.79 -15.45 1.14
C LYS A 147 6.68 -14.55 2.36
N PRO A 148 6.06 -15.02 3.46
CA PRO A 148 6.00 -14.27 4.71
C PRO A 148 7.41 -13.98 5.25
N ILE A 149 7.61 -12.75 5.71
CA ILE A 149 8.83 -12.28 6.39
C ILE A 149 8.51 -12.29 7.88
N SER A 150 9.16 -13.15 8.64
CA SER A 150 8.88 -13.31 10.07
C SER A 150 9.17 -12.04 10.86
N ALA A 151 8.47 -11.83 11.96
CA ALA A 151 8.74 -10.74 12.89
C ALA A 151 10.18 -10.79 13.41
N LYS A 152 10.70 -12.00 13.71
CA LYS A 152 12.09 -12.20 14.13
C LYS A 152 13.07 -11.62 13.12
N HIS A 153 12.90 -11.96 11.84
CA HIS A 153 13.80 -11.45 10.78
C HIS A 153 13.70 -9.92 10.62
N GLN A 154 12.51 -9.34 10.81
CA GLN A 154 12.35 -7.87 10.79
C GLN A 154 13.10 -7.18 11.94
N GLN A 155 13.24 -7.83 13.09
CA GLN A 155 13.95 -7.28 14.26
C GLN A 155 15.49 -7.37 14.13
N GLU A 156 16.01 -8.14 13.19
CA GLU A 156 17.47 -8.24 12.91
C GLU A 156 18.03 -6.93 12.32
N PHE A 157 17.18 -6.12 11.67
CA PHE A 157 17.57 -4.83 11.12
C PHE A 157 17.69 -3.78 12.23
N LYS A 158 18.90 -3.23 12.41
CA LYS A 158 19.14 -2.20 13.44
C LYS A 158 18.46 -0.89 13.07
N GLN A 159 18.59 -0.46 11.81
CA GLN A 159 18.07 0.80 11.32
C GLN A 159 16.70 0.62 10.62
N VAL A 160 15.82 1.60 10.79
CA VAL A 160 14.50 1.62 10.15
C VAL A 160 14.63 1.70 8.62
N GLU A 161 15.63 2.40 8.14
CA GLU A 161 15.96 2.58 6.73
C GLU A 161 16.38 1.27 6.07
N GLU A 162 17.16 0.45 6.77
CA GLU A 162 17.56 -0.87 6.29
C GLU A 162 16.35 -1.80 6.13
N LEU A 163 15.48 -1.82 7.14
CA LEU A 163 14.24 -2.58 7.08
C LEU A 163 13.33 -2.08 5.93
N ALA A 164 13.22 -0.76 5.75
CA ALA A 164 12.46 -0.17 4.66
C ALA A 164 12.98 -0.62 3.29
N ALA A 165 14.30 -0.53 3.08
CA ALA A 165 14.95 -0.96 1.85
C ALA A 165 14.74 -2.46 1.60
N PHE A 166 14.90 -3.29 2.63
CA PHE A 166 14.68 -4.73 2.54
C PHE A 166 13.24 -5.07 2.16
N LEU A 167 12.25 -4.54 2.86
CA LEU A 167 10.83 -4.81 2.58
C LEU A 167 10.44 -4.30 1.19
N ARG A 168 10.93 -3.12 0.79
CA ARG A 168 10.70 -2.55 -0.53
C ARG A 168 11.30 -3.45 -1.61
N ASN A 169 12.55 -3.88 -1.46
CA ASN A 169 13.21 -4.78 -2.40
C ASN A 169 12.48 -6.13 -2.52
N LYS A 170 12.02 -6.71 -1.40
CA LYS A 170 11.21 -7.94 -1.41
C LYS A 170 9.88 -7.75 -2.14
N THR A 171 9.25 -6.60 -2.02
CA THR A 171 8.00 -6.29 -2.73
C THR A 171 8.26 -6.11 -4.23
N TYR A 172 9.27 -5.33 -4.62
CA TYR A 172 9.58 -5.05 -6.02
C TYR A 172 10.23 -6.24 -6.76
N SER A 173 10.92 -7.13 -6.07
CA SER A 173 11.41 -8.38 -6.69
C SER A 173 10.26 -9.24 -7.25
N LEU A 174 9.04 -9.08 -6.75
CA LEU A 174 7.87 -9.75 -7.29
C LEU A 174 7.45 -9.21 -8.68
N ALA A 175 7.97 -8.05 -9.11
CA ALA A 175 7.71 -7.47 -10.43
C ALA A 175 8.45 -8.19 -11.55
N THR A 176 9.70 -8.67 -11.29
CA THR A 176 10.62 -9.18 -12.32
C THR A 176 10.13 -10.45 -13.00
N PHE A 177 9.52 -11.37 -12.26
CA PHE A 177 9.01 -12.63 -12.81
C PHE A 177 7.92 -12.49 -13.88
N TYR A 178 7.27 -11.32 -14.00
CA TYR A 178 6.24 -11.09 -15.02
C TYR A 178 6.84 -10.60 -16.34
N SER A 179 7.96 -9.86 -16.30
CA SER A 179 8.66 -9.39 -17.50
C SER A 179 9.31 -10.53 -18.27
N GLU A 180 9.84 -11.54 -17.56
CA GLU A 180 10.45 -12.72 -18.19
C GLU A 180 9.43 -13.61 -18.92
N LYS A 181 8.22 -13.77 -18.36
CA LYS A 181 7.13 -14.51 -19.05
C LYS A 181 6.56 -13.81 -20.27
N LYS A 182 6.64 -12.46 -20.35
CA LYS A 182 6.21 -11.70 -21.52
C LYS A 182 7.23 -11.73 -22.65
N ALA A 183 8.49 -11.95 -22.34
CA ALA A 183 9.56 -12.06 -23.33
C ALA A 183 9.66 -13.47 -23.98
N GLY A 184 8.93 -14.45 -23.45
CA GLY A 184 8.90 -15.84 -23.93
C GLY A 184 7.60 -16.26 -24.61
N LEU A 185 6.74 -15.30 -24.98
CA LEU A 185 5.55 -15.46 -25.82
C LEU A 185 5.68 -14.53 -27.02
#